data_72625e29fdc47641ac14617b8a40d509
#
_entry.id   72625e29fdc47641ac14617b8a40d509
#
_cell.length_a   1.000
_cell.length_b   1.000
_cell.length_c   1.000
_cell.angle_alpha   90.00
_cell.angle_beta   90.00
_cell.angle_gamma   90.00
#
_symmetry.space_group_name_H-M   'P 1'
#
loop_
_entity.id
_entity.type
_entity.pdbx_description
1 polymer ?
#
loop_
_entity_poly.entity_id
_entity_poly.type
_entity_poly.pdbx_seq_one_letter_code
_entity_poly.pdbx_strand_id
1 'polypeptide(L)'
;MKRRIWAMAAAAVLGVSLLSGCGEGGPDAPPAAEVEEDGASGGNYDLSQVEERIYVLGHSGSAGSTNDFWGLTFAELVEEKSGGKMTVEVYNASQLGSDTSIAADVQANSVDFQITSPAAIPNVVKESAVFDMPFLFDTVEEAREAVMDDAVFDGLTDAFEAQGLKLFPLTDQGFRCITTNKEITGADSFRGMSLRTMNNPYQIAWFTAMGVAATPLNTSEIYLALQQGMLDGQENPWSQVYDKGLYDVQKYVTNSNHVLYVGCMFMGTGNWNELSSVERQIIWDAAQECVPIVQEYTDSYENEMLQKLINEYGMIYVDFDQIPGLREQLREETFDVAYESITGAIGNELLDQLLTVAGYGDMIPQ
;
A
#
# COMPACT_ATOMS: atom_id res chain seq x y z
N MET A 1 12.34 30.97 45.44
CA MET A 1 11.57 30.82 46.68
C MET A 1 10.70 29.58 46.63
N LYS A 2 10.95 28.65 47.59
CA LYS A 2 10.10 27.55 48.12
C LYS A 2 9.38 26.64 47.12
N ARG A 3 9.88 25.42 46.74
CA ARG A 3 9.82 24.10 47.42
C ARG A 3 8.45 23.75 48.02
N ARG A 4 7.81 22.68 47.49
CA ARG A 4 7.36 21.55 48.31
C ARG A 4 7.02 20.31 47.48
N ILE A 5 7.76 19.27 47.76
CA ILE A 5 7.64 17.82 47.55
C ILE A 5 6.50 17.31 48.45
N TRP A 6 5.70 16.35 47.98
CA TRP A 6 5.12 15.29 48.83
C TRP A 6 5.05 13.98 48.04
N ALA A 7 5.62 12.96 48.66
CA ALA A 7 5.63 11.56 48.28
C ALA A 7 4.80 10.76 49.30
N MET A 8 4.62 9.48 49.00
CA MET A 8 4.12 8.35 49.84
C MET A 8 2.59 8.10 49.78
N ALA A 9 2.06 6.91 49.83
CA ALA A 9 2.61 5.57 50.08
C ALA A 9 1.62 4.47 49.60
N ALA A 10 2.15 3.29 49.44
CA ALA A 10 1.44 2.02 49.13
C ALA A 10 0.62 1.51 50.31
N ALA A 11 -0.44 0.74 50.02
CA ALA A 11 -0.90 -0.34 50.90
C ALA A 11 -1.75 -1.36 50.13
N ALA A 12 -1.35 -2.60 50.14
CA ALA A 12 -2.07 -3.78 49.72
C ALA A 12 -3.06 -4.24 50.80
N VAL A 13 -4.25 -4.70 50.43
CA VAL A 13 -5.02 -5.66 51.24
C VAL A 13 -5.80 -6.63 50.31
N LEU A 14 -5.57 -7.90 50.50
CA LEU A 14 -6.31 -9.05 50.02
C LEU A 14 -7.74 -9.09 50.62
N GLY A 15 -8.70 -9.52 49.87
CA GLY A 15 -10.03 -9.88 50.39
C GLY A 15 -10.84 -10.69 49.37
N VAL A 16 -10.86 -12.00 49.59
CA VAL A 16 -11.72 -12.99 48.91
C VAL A 16 -13.15 -12.85 49.44
N SER A 17 -14.14 -12.78 48.55
CA SER A 17 -15.52 -13.21 48.89
C SER A 17 -16.28 -13.60 47.63
N LEU A 18 -16.64 -14.87 47.54
CA LEU A 18 -17.62 -15.47 46.65
C LEU A 18 -19.03 -14.98 47.00
N LEU A 19 -19.81 -14.58 46.01
CA LEU A 19 -21.28 -14.74 46.06
C LEU A 19 -21.86 -14.75 44.63
N SER A 20 -22.63 -15.80 44.38
CA SER A 20 -23.40 -16.08 43.16
C SER A 20 -24.53 -15.08 42.95
N GLY A 21 -24.82 -14.74 41.68
CA GLY A 21 -26.02 -14.02 41.29
C GLY A 21 -26.25 -14.12 39.78
N CYS A 22 -27.28 -14.85 39.37
CA CYS A 22 -27.78 -14.95 37.99
C CYS A 22 -28.33 -13.61 37.47
N GLY A 23 -28.17 -13.37 36.16
CA GLY A 23 -28.97 -12.35 35.48
C GLY A 23 -28.44 -11.97 34.06
N GLU A 24 -29.09 -12.53 33.08
CA GLU A 24 -29.40 -12.08 31.73
C GLU A 24 -28.31 -11.55 30.75
N GLY A 25 -28.38 -12.17 29.57
CA GLY A 25 -27.52 -12.13 28.40
C GLY A 25 -27.41 -10.81 27.70
N GLY A 26 -26.19 -10.53 27.32
CA GLY A 26 -25.81 -9.70 26.19
C GLY A 26 -25.15 -10.59 25.13
N PRO A 27 -25.12 -10.22 23.85
CA PRO A 27 -24.66 -11.10 22.79
C PRO A 27 -23.17 -11.45 22.95
N ASP A 28 -22.92 -12.74 22.87
CA ASP A 28 -21.60 -13.35 22.95
C ASP A 28 -20.66 -12.81 21.86
N ALA A 29 -19.50 -12.37 22.29
CA ALA A 29 -18.34 -12.27 21.41
C ALA A 29 -17.99 -13.69 20.90
N PRO A 30 -17.63 -13.86 19.62
CA PRO A 30 -17.19 -15.15 19.14
C PRO A 30 -15.95 -15.61 19.91
N PRO A 31 -15.83 -16.91 20.21
CA PRO A 31 -14.65 -17.44 20.87
C PRO A 31 -13.42 -17.22 19.99
N ALA A 32 -12.33 -16.77 20.60
CA ALA A 32 -11.01 -16.77 19.96
C ALA A 32 -10.77 -18.18 19.40
N ALA A 33 -10.53 -18.27 18.10
CA ALA A 33 -10.12 -19.51 17.48
C ALA A 33 -8.80 -19.91 18.14
N GLU A 34 -8.79 -21.10 18.75
CA GLU A 34 -7.55 -21.77 19.12
C GLU A 34 -6.80 -22.04 17.80
N VAL A 35 -5.75 -21.27 17.57
CA VAL A 35 -4.79 -21.56 16.50
C VAL A 35 -4.07 -22.84 16.96
N GLU A 36 -4.38 -23.95 16.31
CA GLU A 36 -3.59 -25.16 16.42
C GLU A 36 -2.16 -24.79 16.00
N GLU A 37 -1.20 -24.98 16.89
CA GLU A 37 0.23 -24.93 16.60
C GLU A 37 0.57 -26.08 15.63
N ASP A 38 0.40 -25.83 14.33
CA ASP A 38 0.87 -26.75 13.30
C ASP A 38 1.94 -26.03 12.47
N GLY A 39 3.20 -26.33 12.83
CA GLY A 39 4.35 -26.30 11.95
C GLY A 39 4.80 -24.94 11.44
N ALA A 40 5.29 -24.07 12.34
CA ALA A 40 6.23 -23.03 11.92
C ALA A 40 7.38 -23.69 11.15
N SER A 41 7.49 -23.42 9.85
CA SER A 41 8.70 -23.71 9.07
C SER A 41 9.79 -22.72 9.48
N GLY A 42 10.25 -22.78 10.71
CA GLY A 42 11.40 -22.04 11.20
C GLY A 42 12.63 -22.49 10.41
N GLY A 43 13.10 -21.67 9.49
CA GLY A 43 14.38 -21.87 8.85
C GLY A 43 15.43 -22.07 9.96
N ASN A 44 16.23 -23.13 9.87
CA ASN A 44 17.26 -23.40 10.86
C ASN A 44 18.45 -22.47 10.63
N TYR A 45 18.31 -21.20 11.06
CA TYR A 45 19.34 -20.17 10.90
C TYR A 45 20.47 -20.37 11.91
N ASP A 46 21.72 -20.16 11.50
CA ASP A 46 22.85 -20.08 12.43
C ASP A 46 22.85 -18.70 13.11
N LEU A 47 22.10 -18.58 14.20
CA LEU A 47 21.97 -17.33 14.95
C LEU A 47 23.29 -16.83 15.58
N SER A 48 24.39 -17.62 15.54
CA SER A 48 25.70 -17.12 15.97
C SER A 48 26.27 -16.06 14.99
N GLN A 49 25.76 -16.01 13.76
CA GLN A 49 26.13 -15.06 12.70
C GLN A 49 25.21 -13.84 12.64
N VAL A 50 24.23 -13.75 13.53
CA VAL A 50 23.28 -12.63 13.61
C VAL A 50 23.74 -11.67 14.72
N GLU A 51 23.93 -10.41 14.37
CA GLU A 51 24.20 -9.32 15.31
C GLU A 51 22.92 -8.73 15.88
N GLU A 52 23.02 -8.08 17.06
CA GLU A 52 21.90 -7.28 17.58
C GLU A 52 21.76 -5.99 16.76
N ARG A 53 20.58 -5.82 16.13
CA ARG A 53 20.27 -4.65 15.29
C ARG A 53 18.85 -4.16 15.52
N ILE A 54 18.68 -2.84 15.47
CA ILE A 54 17.38 -2.17 15.45
C ILE A 54 17.28 -1.46 14.11
N TYR A 55 16.30 -1.83 13.32
CA TYR A 55 16.02 -1.20 12.02
C TYR A 55 14.86 -0.22 12.14
N VAL A 56 14.85 0.77 11.26
CA VAL A 56 13.80 1.75 11.11
C VAL A 56 13.07 1.52 9.79
N LEU A 57 11.74 1.33 9.87
CA LEU A 57 10.87 1.20 8.71
C LEU A 57 9.87 2.36 8.68
N GLY A 58 9.78 3.08 7.56
CA GLY A 58 8.86 4.20 7.38
C GLY A 58 7.80 3.97 6.31
N HIS A 59 6.58 4.47 6.53
CA HIS A 59 5.52 4.52 5.53
C HIS A 59 4.51 5.65 5.76
N SER A 60 3.74 6.01 4.71
CA SER A 60 2.75 7.09 4.75
C SER A 60 1.34 6.65 5.16
N GLY A 61 1.10 5.34 5.30
CA GLY A 61 -0.20 4.79 5.73
C GLY A 61 -0.51 5.11 7.19
N SER A 62 -1.80 5.25 7.52
CA SER A 62 -2.27 5.45 8.89
C SER A 62 -2.01 4.22 9.76
N ALA A 63 -2.04 4.37 11.07
CA ALA A 63 -2.05 3.23 11.99
C ALA A 63 -3.24 2.31 11.69
N GLY A 64 -2.99 1.00 11.60
CA GLY A 64 -3.98 -0.01 11.24
C GLY A 64 -4.27 -0.13 9.73
N SER A 65 -3.63 0.65 8.88
CA SER A 65 -3.73 0.49 7.41
C SER A 65 -3.00 -0.76 6.93
N THR A 66 -3.21 -1.16 5.67
CA THR A 66 -2.49 -2.27 5.04
C THR A 66 -0.97 -2.11 5.11
N ASN A 67 -0.44 -0.89 4.89
CA ASN A 67 1.00 -0.63 5.05
C ASN A 67 1.48 -0.82 6.49
N ASP A 68 0.68 -0.39 7.46
CA ASP A 68 1.01 -0.56 8.88
C ASP A 68 0.98 -2.04 9.29
N PHE A 69 -0.06 -2.76 8.86
CA PHE A 69 -0.15 -4.21 9.04
C PHE A 69 1.04 -4.94 8.43
N TRP A 70 1.42 -4.60 7.20
CA TRP A 70 2.59 -5.18 6.54
C TRP A 70 3.88 -4.91 7.31
N GLY A 71 4.12 -3.66 7.69
CA GLY A 71 5.31 -3.27 8.44
C GLY A 71 5.42 -4.00 9.79
N LEU A 72 4.29 -4.12 10.52
CA LEU A 72 4.23 -4.82 11.80
C LEU A 72 4.43 -6.33 11.63
N THR A 73 3.79 -6.96 10.64
CA THR A 73 3.99 -8.39 10.31
C THR A 73 5.43 -8.67 9.93
N PHE A 74 6.04 -7.82 9.10
CA PHE A 74 7.45 -7.96 8.76
C PHE A 74 8.35 -7.83 10.00
N ALA A 75 8.07 -6.88 10.88
CA ALA A 75 8.82 -6.69 12.13
C ALA A 75 8.75 -7.93 13.03
N GLU A 76 7.55 -8.49 13.20
CA GLU A 76 7.32 -9.70 13.99
C GLU A 76 8.09 -10.91 13.42
N LEU A 77 8.00 -11.12 12.11
CA LEU A 77 8.71 -12.23 11.43
C LEU A 77 10.24 -12.08 11.51
N VAL A 78 10.76 -10.87 11.37
CA VAL A 78 12.22 -10.62 11.51
C VAL A 78 12.67 -10.90 12.94
N GLU A 79 11.92 -10.45 13.95
CA GLU A 79 12.23 -10.70 15.37
C GLU A 79 12.18 -12.19 15.69
N GLU A 80 11.12 -12.89 15.27
CA GLU A 80 10.97 -14.34 15.48
C GLU A 80 12.12 -15.13 14.83
N LYS A 81 12.38 -14.91 13.53
CA LYS A 81 13.40 -15.64 12.76
C LYS A 81 14.82 -15.36 13.25
N SER A 82 15.07 -14.17 13.80
CA SER A 82 16.38 -13.80 14.35
C SER A 82 16.56 -14.20 15.83
N GLY A 83 15.53 -14.79 16.45
CA GLY A 83 15.54 -15.10 17.87
C GLY A 83 15.63 -13.86 18.76
N GLY A 84 15.02 -12.76 18.34
CA GLY A 84 14.95 -11.48 19.04
C GLY A 84 16.21 -10.59 18.88
N LYS A 85 17.16 -10.98 18.02
CA LYS A 85 18.37 -10.19 17.82
C LYS A 85 18.19 -9.03 16.85
N MET A 86 17.31 -9.20 15.86
CA MET A 86 16.96 -8.18 14.89
C MET A 86 15.54 -7.69 15.16
N THR A 87 15.35 -6.40 15.36
CA THR A 87 14.04 -5.78 15.57
C THR A 87 13.81 -4.67 14.57
N VAL A 88 12.54 -4.38 14.23
CA VAL A 88 12.16 -3.32 13.29
C VAL A 88 11.19 -2.37 13.98
N GLU A 89 11.57 -1.11 14.10
CA GLU A 89 10.69 -0.05 14.58
C GLU A 89 9.90 0.54 13.39
N VAL A 90 8.56 0.42 13.43
CA VAL A 90 7.67 0.86 12.36
C VAL A 90 7.15 2.26 12.63
N TYR A 91 7.38 3.20 11.70
CA TYR A 91 6.94 4.59 11.75
C TYR A 91 5.89 4.83 10.67
N ASN A 92 4.63 4.91 11.07
CA ASN A 92 3.48 5.12 10.20
C ASN A 92 3.13 6.60 9.99
N ALA A 93 2.03 6.87 9.25
CA ALA A 93 1.41 8.18 9.08
C ALA A 93 2.39 9.31 8.69
N SER A 94 3.38 9.00 7.84
CA SER A 94 4.40 9.96 7.39
C SER A 94 5.22 10.60 8.52
N GLN A 95 5.41 9.90 9.66
CA GLN A 95 6.21 10.43 10.79
C GLN A 95 7.66 10.71 10.40
N LEU A 96 8.22 9.96 9.44
CA LEU A 96 9.56 10.18 8.90
C LEU A 96 9.58 11.10 7.65
N GLY A 97 8.41 11.52 7.15
CA GLY A 97 8.30 12.40 5.99
C GLY A 97 7.35 11.86 4.90
N SER A 98 7.39 12.47 3.72
CA SER A 98 6.64 12.01 2.54
C SER A 98 7.27 10.75 1.94
N ASP A 99 6.51 10.00 1.11
CA ASP A 99 7.03 8.81 0.43
C ASP A 99 8.35 9.09 -0.32
N THR A 100 8.43 10.21 -1.04
CA THR A 100 9.64 10.60 -1.78
C THR A 100 10.81 10.94 -0.83
N SER A 101 10.55 11.60 0.32
CA SER A 101 11.63 11.94 1.26
C SER A 101 12.17 10.70 1.97
N ILE A 102 11.29 9.78 2.39
CA ILE A 102 11.70 8.52 3.00
C ILE A 102 12.52 7.69 2.00
N ALA A 103 12.11 7.63 0.72
CA ALA A 103 12.87 6.91 -0.31
C ALA A 103 14.30 7.48 -0.47
N ALA A 104 14.45 8.80 -0.44
CA ALA A 104 15.78 9.44 -0.47
C ALA A 104 16.60 9.11 0.78
N ASP A 105 15.97 9.05 1.96
CA ASP A 105 16.63 8.68 3.21
C ASP A 105 17.06 7.20 3.21
N VAL A 106 16.28 6.31 2.60
CA VAL A 106 16.67 4.90 2.40
C VAL A 106 17.83 4.78 1.42
N GLN A 107 17.81 5.51 0.28
CA GLN A 107 18.95 5.57 -0.64
C GLN A 107 20.24 6.07 0.05
N ALA A 108 20.09 7.01 0.99
CA ALA A 108 21.20 7.55 1.78
C ALA A 108 21.62 6.62 2.94
N ASN A 109 20.94 5.48 3.14
CA ASN A 109 21.14 4.53 4.24
C ASN A 109 20.94 5.16 5.64
N SER A 110 20.09 6.19 5.76
CA SER A 110 19.73 6.85 7.02
C SER A 110 18.41 6.34 7.61
N VAL A 111 17.56 5.73 6.78
CA VAL A 111 16.39 4.91 7.13
C VAL A 111 16.63 3.53 6.51
N ASP A 112 16.26 2.45 7.20
CA ASP A 112 16.60 1.11 6.72
C ASP A 112 15.60 0.61 5.68
N PHE A 113 14.30 0.73 5.96
CA PHE A 113 13.24 0.22 5.08
C PHE A 113 12.18 1.27 4.80
N GLN A 114 11.60 1.15 3.62
CA GLN A 114 10.34 1.83 3.31
C GLN A 114 9.33 0.84 2.75
N ILE A 115 8.06 1.02 3.15
CA ILE A 115 6.89 0.46 2.46
C ILE A 115 6.16 1.61 1.77
N THR A 116 5.93 1.49 0.46
CA THR A 116 5.22 2.50 -0.34
C THR A 116 4.65 1.88 -1.62
N SER A 117 3.93 2.69 -2.42
CA SER A 117 3.63 2.34 -3.80
C SER A 117 4.76 2.82 -4.72
N PRO A 118 5.24 2.00 -5.67
CA PRO A 118 6.16 2.46 -6.71
C PRO A 118 5.67 3.71 -7.43
N ALA A 119 4.35 3.82 -7.65
CA ALA A 119 3.72 4.99 -8.25
C ALA A 119 3.90 6.31 -7.46
N ALA A 120 4.24 6.25 -6.17
CA ALA A 120 4.52 7.43 -5.34
C ALA A 120 5.99 7.91 -5.45
N ILE A 121 6.87 7.09 -6.01
CA ILE A 121 8.31 7.35 -6.11
C ILE A 121 8.89 7.27 -7.54
N PRO A 122 8.18 7.71 -8.60
CA PRO A 122 8.64 7.54 -9.99
C PRO A 122 9.93 8.33 -10.29
N ASN A 123 10.24 9.33 -9.47
CA ASN A 123 11.49 10.10 -9.59
C ASN A 123 12.70 9.38 -8.96
N VAL A 124 12.47 8.33 -8.17
CA VAL A 124 13.53 7.51 -7.54
C VAL A 124 13.84 6.31 -8.42
N VAL A 125 12.81 5.55 -8.82
CA VAL A 125 12.92 4.41 -9.74
C VAL A 125 11.90 4.61 -10.84
N LYS A 126 12.33 5.14 -11.97
CA LYS A 126 11.43 5.47 -13.11
C LYS A 126 10.80 4.23 -13.74
N GLU A 127 11.47 3.10 -13.70
CA GLU A 127 10.99 1.80 -14.22
C GLU A 127 9.73 1.32 -13.49
N SER A 128 9.50 1.78 -12.26
CA SER A 128 8.26 1.50 -11.52
C SER A 128 6.99 2.02 -12.19
N ALA A 129 7.14 2.94 -13.16
CA ALA A 129 6.05 3.42 -14.00
C ALA A 129 5.36 2.32 -14.82
N VAL A 130 5.98 1.16 -14.98
CA VAL A 130 5.37 0.00 -15.65
C VAL A 130 3.99 -0.35 -15.07
N PHE A 131 3.77 -0.14 -13.78
CA PHE A 131 2.50 -0.38 -13.11
C PHE A 131 1.47 0.75 -13.26
N ASP A 132 1.80 1.84 -13.94
CA ASP A 132 0.91 2.98 -14.12
C ASP A 132 0.04 2.89 -15.39
N MET A 133 0.07 1.76 -16.11
CA MET A 133 -0.84 1.51 -17.23
C MET A 133 -2.27 1.34 -16.73
N PRO A 134 -3.23 2.17 -17.18
CA PRO A 134 -4.60 2.13 -16.69
C PRO A 134 -5.43 1.02 -17.34
N PHE A 135 -6.40 0.49 -16.58
CA PHE A 135 -7.44 -0.44 -17.03
C PHE A 135 -6.93 -1.74 -17.66
N LEU A 136 -5.74 -2.23 -17.24
CA LEU A 136 -5.19 -3.49 -17.74
C LEU A 136 -5.92 -4.72 -17.20
N PHE A 137 -6.30 -4.72 -15.94
CA PHE A 137 -6.78 -5.92 -15.26
C PHE A 137 -8.25 -5.78 -14.88
N ASP A 138 -9.00 -6.87 -15.03
CA ASP A 138 -10.39 -6.94 -14.61
C ASP A 138 -10.52 -7.51 -13.18
N THR A 139 -9.56 -8.34 -12.73
CA THR A 139 -9.51 -8.93 -11.38
C THR A 139 -8.18 -8.67 -10.68
N VAL A 140 -8.22 -8.75 -9.33
CA VAL A 140 -7.00 -8.61 -8.51
C VAL A 140 -6.06 -9.78 -8.75
N GLU A 141 -6.60 -10.97 -8.95
CA GLU A 141 -5.84 -12.19 -9.18
C GLU A 141 -5.01 -12.09 -10.47
N GLU A 142 -5.61 -11.67 -11.59
CA GLU A 142 -4.89 -11.42 -12.85
C GLU A 142 -3.78 -10.37 -12.67
N ALA A 143 -4.07 -9.30 -11.92
CA ALA A 143 -3.09 -8.26 -11.66
C ALA A 143 -1.92 -8.77 -10.81
N ARG A 144 -2.20 -9.58 -9.77
CA ARG A 144 -1.17 -10.20 -8.92
C ARG A 144 -0.26 -11.12 -9.71
N GLU A 145 -0.83 -11.98 -10.57
CA GLU A 145 -0.06 -12.88 -11.43
C GLU A 145 0.88 -12.10 -12.37
N ALA A 146 0.40 -11.03 -12.99
CA ALA A 146 1.21 -10.24 -13.92
C ALA A 146 2.31 -9.42 -13.21
N VAL A 147 2.00 -8.84 -12.03
CA VAL A 147 2.96 -8.04 -11.25
C VAL A 147 4.06 -8.92 -10.64
N MET A 148 3.75 -10.17 -10.31
CA MET A 148 4.66 -11.14 -9.71
C MET A 148 5.31 -12.08 -10.73
N ASP A 149 5.09 -11.85 -12.03
CA ASP A 149 5.82 -12.58 -13.07
C ASP A 149 7.32 -12.43 -12.88
N ASP A 150 8.06 -13.55 -12.94
CA ASP A 150 9.50 -13.58 -12.64
C ASP A 150 10.28 -12.55 -13.46
N ALA A 151 9.95 -12.41 -14.73
CA ALA A 151 10.70 -11.53 -15.61
C ALA A 151 10.35 -10.04 -15.38
N VAL A 152 9.11 -9.72 -15.00
CA VAL A 152 8.72 -8.36 -14.57
C VAL A 152 9.41 -8.00 -13.25
N PHE A 153 9.42 -8.93 -12.30
CA PHE A 153 10.07 -8.73 -11.01
C PHE A 153 11.59 -8.60 -11.12
N ASP A 154 12.24 -9.41 -11.96
CA ASP A 154 13.70 -9.34 -12.21
C ASP A 154 14.06 -7.98 -12.83
N GLY A 155 13.32 -7.52 -13.84
CA GLY A 155 13.54 -6.21 -14.46
C GLY A 155 13.40 -5.03 -13.48
N LEU A 156 12.44 -5.13 -12.55
CA LEU A 156 12.29 -4.14 -11.48
C LEU A 156 13.43 -4.24 -10.46
N THR A 157 13.83 -5.44 -10.08
CA THR A 157 14.95 -5.65 -9.16
C THR A 157 16.20 -4.99 -9.69
N ASP A 158 16.54 -5.19 -10.97
CA ASP A 158 17.68 -4.55 -11.62
C ASP A 158 17.57 -3.00 -11.59
N ALA A 159 16.37 -2.48 -11.83
CA ALA A 159 16.11 -1.05 -11.80
C ALA A 159 16.28 -0.44 -10.40
N PHE A 160 15.78 -1.11 -9.35
CA PHE A 160 15.97 -0.70 -7.96
C PHE A 160 17.45 -0.78 -7.56
N GLU A 161 18.15 -1.85 -7.91
CA GLU A 161 19.57 -2.01 -7.62
C GLU A 161 20.43 -0.94 -8.30
N ALA A 162 20.08 -0.53 -9.52
CA ALA A 162 20.74 0.58 -10.22
C ALA A 162 20.59 1.92 -9.48
N GLN A 163 19.55 2.06 -8.64
CA GLN A 163 19.33 3.23 -7.78
C GLN A 163 19.88 3.05 -6.35
N GLY A 164 20.63 1.99 -6.10
CA GLY A 164 21.18 1.70 -4.77
C GLY A 164 20.14 1.19 -3.77
N LEU A 165 19.09 0.54 -4.25
CA LEU A 165 18.00 -0.01 -3.45
C LEU A 165 17.90 -1.53 -3.65
N LYS A 166 17.71 -2.27 -2.58
CA LYS A 166 17.38 -3.71 -2.59
C LYS A 166 15.87 -3.85 -2.53
N LEU A 167 15.24 -4.32 -3.59
CA LEU A 167 13.81 -4.59 -3.64
C LEU A 167 13.50 -5.95 -2.99
N PHE A 168 12.41 -6.00 -2.23
CA PHE A 168 11.81 -7.22 -1.68
C PHE A 168 10.56 -7.63 -2.47
N PRO A 169 10.02 -8.84 -2.26
CA PRO A 169 8.81 -9.28 -2.95
C PRO A 169 7.68 -8.28 -2.82
N LEU A 170 6.96 -8.09 -3.93
CA LEU A 170 5.87 -7.14 -4.02
C LEU A 170 4.59 -7.70 -3.39
N THR A 171 3.70 -6.80 -2.98
CA THR A 171 2.31 -7.12 -2.60
C THR A 171 1.38 -6.05 -3.17
N ASP A 172 0.14 -5.98 -2.72
CA ASP A 172 -0.82 -4.99 -3.18
C ASP A 172 -1.72 -4.47 -2.05
N GLN A 173 -2.49 -3.42 -2.34
CA GLN A 173 -3.57 -2.91 -1.51
C GLN A 173 -4.91 -2.89 -2.27
N GLY A 174 -5.11 -3.84 -3.19
CA GLY A 174 -6.26 -3.86 -4.06
C GLY A 174 -6.22 -2.78 -5.16
N PHE A 175 -7.31 -2.65 -5.88
CA PHE A 175 -7.42 -1.65 -6.94
C PHE A 175 -7.59 -0.24 -6.39
N ARG A 176 -7.00 0.71 -7.10
CA ARG A 176 -7.30 2.13 -6.93
C ARG A 176 -8.63 2.45 -7.58
N CYS A 177 -9.45 3.17 -6.86
CA CYS A 177 -10.82 3.51 -7.18
C CYS A 177 -11.02 5.02 -7.04
N ILE A 178 -12.02 5.56 -7.73
CA ILE A 178 -12.25 7.01 -7.73
C ILE A 178 -13.34 7.37 -6.72
N THR A 179 -13.11 8.42 -5.91
CA THR A 179 -14.16 9.07 -5.14
C THR A 179 -14.42 10.49 -5.64
N THR A 180 -15.67 10.92 -5.66
CA THR A 180 -16.06 12.24 -6.19
C THR A 180 -17.24 12.84 -5.45
N ASN A 181 -17.45 14.16 -5.66
CA ASN A 181 -18.67 14.85 -5.26
C ASN A 181 -19.71 14.98 -6.39
N LYS A 182 -19.36 14.48 -7.59
CA LYS A 182 -20.25 14.40 -8.77
C LYS A 182 -20.35 12.95 -9.21
N GLU A 183 -21.54 12.52 -9.59
CA GLU A 183 -21.76 11.16 -10.08
C GLU A 183 -21.06 10.93 -11.43
N ILE A 184 -20.38 9.79 -11.57
CA ILE A 184 -19.81 9.32 -12.83
C ILE A 184 -20.87 8.48 -13.54
N THR A 185 -21.32 8.94 -14.70
CA THR A 185 -22.38 8.30 -15.51
C THR A 185 -21.89 7.92 -16.92
N GLY A 186 -20.64 8.22 -17.25
CA GLY A 186 -20.00 7.93 -18.53
C GLY A 186 -18.69 8.70 -18.67
N ALA A 187 -17.97 8.50 -19.76
CA ALA A 187 -16.67 9.12 -20.02
C ALA A 187 -16.71 10.67 -19.97
N ASP A 188 -17.79 11.28 -20.44
CA ASP A 188 -17.94 12.73 -20.40
C ASP A 188 -17.98 13.31 -18.97
N SER A 189 -18.26 12.49 -17.95
CA SER A 189 -18.25 12.93 -16.55
C SER A 189 -16.85 13.36 -16.08
N PHE A 190 -15.80 12.87 -16.70
CA PHE A 190 -14.41 13.21 -16.39
C PHE A 190 -13.96 14.56 -16.95
N ARG A 191 -14.63 15.07 -17.99
CA ARG A 191 -14.23 16.32 -18.67
C ARG A 191 -14.31 17.52 -17.75
N GLY A 192 -13.14 18.12 -17.49
CA GLY A 192 -13.00 19.27 -16.59
C GLY A 192 -13.18 18.96 -15.11
N MET A 193 -13.29 17.67 -14.72
CA MET A 193 -13.30 17.26 -13.33
C MET A 193 -11.90 17.48 -12.74
N SER A 194 -11.81 18.16 -11.60
CA SER A 194 -10.56 18.36 -10.88
C SER A 194 -10.32 17.16 -9.95
N LEU A 195 -9.36 16.29 -10.29
CA LEU A 195 -8.99 15.14 -9.46
C LEU A 195 -7.59 15.31 -8.87
N ARG A 196 -7.46 14.96 -7.60
CA ARG A 196 -6.13 14.77 -7.01
C ARG A 196 -5.50 13.49 -7.57
N THR A 197 -4.25 13.60 -7.96
CA THR A 197 -3.39 12.47 -8.30
C THR A 197 -2.14 12.44 -7.43
N MET A 198 -1.41 11.34 -7.44
CA MET A 198 -0.03 11.34 -6.94
C MET A 198 0.84 12.27 -7.79
N ASN A 199 2.01 12.64 -7.29
CA ASN A 199 3.01 13.39 -8.08
C ASN A 199 3.70 12.42 -9.06
N ASN A 200 2.90 11.91 -9.98
CA ASN A 200 3.27 10.89 -10.94
C ASN A 200 2.94 11.38 -12.36
N PRO A 201 3.95 11.69 -13.18
CA PRO A 201 3.73 12.24 -14.51
C PRO A 201 2.98 11.30 -15.45
N TYR A 202 3.12 9.99 -15.28
CA TYR A 202 2.48 8.97 -16.11
C TYR A 202 0.98 8.92 -15.85
N GLN A 203 0.58 8.91 -14.57
CA GLN A 203 -0.83 9.00 -14.20
C GLN A 203 -1.47 10.33 -14.59
N ILE A 204 -0.75 11.45 -14.43
CA ILE A 204 -1.20 12.77 -14.88
C ILE A 204 -1.46 12.76 -16.38
N ALA A 205 -0.61 12.10 -17.18
CA ALA A 205 -0.75 12.04 -18.64
C ALA A 205 -2.08 11.37 -19.05
N TRP A 206 -2.34 10.16 -18.59
CA TRP A 206 -3.56 9.45 -19.00
C TRP A 206 -4.83 9.99 -18.33
N PHE A 207 -4.79 10.54 -17.09
CA PHE A 207 -5.94 11.27 -16.54
C PHE A 207 -6.26 12.52 -17.38
N THR A 208 -5.23 13.20 -17.89
CA THR A 208 -5.42 14.35 -18.79
C THR A 208 -6.05 13.91 -20.11
N ALA A 209 -5.68 12.75 -20.66
CA ALA A 209 -6.32 12.19 -21.85
C ALA A 209 -7.82 11.93 -21.66
N MET A 210 -8.26 11.51 -20.45
CA MET A 210 -9.67 11.42 -20.09
C MET A 210 -10.36 12.78 -19.95
N GLY A 211 -9.63 13.90 -20.08
CA GLY A 211 -10.16 15.26 -19.89
C GLY A 211 -10.19 15.74 -18.44
N VAL A 212 -9.55 15.01 -17.52
CA VAL A 212 -9.43 15.38 -16.11
C VAL A 212 -8.42 16.51 -15.93
N ALA A 213 -8.73 17.47 -15.05
CA ALA A 213 -7.77 18.45 -14.54
C ALA A 213 -7.00 17.79 -13.35
N ALA A 214 -5.98 17.00 -13.68
CA ALA A 214 -5.17 16.29 -12.71
C ALA A 214 -4.32 17.24 -11.86
N THR A 215 -4.43 17.14 -10.54
CA THR A 215 -3.73 18.02 -9.58
C THR A 215 -2.88 17.17 -8.64
N PRO A 216 -1.54 17.18 -8.79
CA PRO A 216 -0.65 16.41 -7.92
C PRO A 216 -0.58 17.02 -6.52
N LEU A 217 -0.85 16.22 -5.49
CA LEU A 217 -0.73 16.58 -4.08
C LEU A 217 -0.21 15.39 -3.26
N ASN A 218 0.53 15.69 -2.19
CA ASN A 218 0.92 14.68 -1.22
C ASN A 218 -0.30 14.07 -0.52
N THR A 219 -0.15 12.84 -0.04
CA THR A 219 -1.21 12.10 0.65
C THR A 219 -1.82 12.87 1.84
N SER A 220 -1.00 13.56 2.62
CA SER A 220 -1.43 14.35 3.79
C SER A 220 -2.27 15.59 3.45
N GLU A 221 -2.26 16.03 2.19
CA GLU A 221 -2.96 17.26 1.74
C GLU A 221 -4.35 16.97 1.18
N ILE A 222 -4.68 15.70 0.88
CA ILE A 222 -5.89 15.30 0.16
C ILE A 222 -7.16 15.77 0.89
N TYR A 223 -7.30 15.42 2.17
CA TYR A 223 -8.51 15.70 2.94
C TYR A 223 -8.83 17.19 2.95
N LEU A 224 -7.84 18.03 3.22
CA LEU A 224 -8.02 19.48 3.31
C LEU A 224 -8.37 20.10 1.95
N ALA A 225 -7.74 19.63 0.87
CA ALA A 225 -8.04 20.13 -0.49
C ALA A 225 -9.46 19.77 -0.92
N LEU A 226 -9.93 18.56 -0.63
CA LEU A 226 -11.32 18.13 -0.86
C LEU A 226 -12.31 18.92 0.02
N GLN A 227 -12.02 19.08 1.31
CA GLN A 227 -12.86 19.83 2.24
C GLN A 227 -13.04 21.30 1.83
N GLN A 228 -11.99 21.91 1.27
CA GLN A 228 -12.04 23.28 0.76
C GLN A 228 -12.71 23.41 -0.62
N GLY A 229 -13.09 22.30 -1.25
CA GLY A 229 -13.68 22.28 -2.59
C GLY A 229 -12.69 22.68 -3.70
N MET A 230 -11.40 22.56 -3.46
CA MET A 230 -10.36 22.77 -4.48
C MET A 230 -10.36 21.65 -5.52
N LEU A 231 -10.85 20.48 -5.15
CA LEU A 231 -10.90 19.26 -5.96
C LEU A 231 -12.33 18.70 -5.95
N ASP A 232 -12.74 18.12 -7.07
CA ASP A 232 -14.00 17.37 -7.20
C ASP A 232 -13.86 15.95 -6.64
N GLY A 233 -12.64 15.38 -6.64
CA GLY A 233 -12.40 14.01 -6.22
C GLY A 233 -10.93 13.63 -6.11
N GLN A 234 -10.71 12.36 -5.85
CA GLN A 234 -9.40 11.70 -5.74
C GLN A 234 -9.49 10.23 -6.12
N GLU A 235 -8.39 9.51 -6.12
CA GLU A 235 -8.29 8.09 -6.41
C GLU A 235 -7.39 7.39 -5.39
N ASN A 236 -7.86 6.28 -4.81
CA ASN A 236 -7.16 5.41 -3.85
C ASN A 236 -7.96 4.11 -3.66
N PRO A 237 -7.37 3.04 -3.06
CA PRO A 237 -8.11 1.89 -2.57
C PRO A 237 -9.17 2.27 -1.52
N TRP A 238 -10.18 1.42 -1.33
CA TRP A 238 -11.27 1.66 -0.37
C TRP A 238 -10.77 1.86 1.07
N SER A 239 -9.80 1.06 1.50
CA SER A 239 -9.14 1.19 2.80
C SER A 239 -8.56 2.59 3.00
N GLN A 240 -7.86 3.10 2.00
CA GLN A 240 -7.27 4.44 2.04
C GLN A 240 -8.34 5.54 2.11
N VAL A 241 -9.49 5.35 1.44
CA VAL A 241 -10.64 6.28 1.53
C VAL A 241 -11.17 6.31 2.97
N TYR A 242 -11.30 5.14 3.59
CA TYR A 242 -11.75 5.00 4.98
C TYR A 242 -10.71 5.55 5.96
N ASP A 243 -9.47 5.09 5.91
CA ASP A 243 -8.40 5.44 6.85
C ASP A 243 -8.11 6.94 6.93
N LYS A 244 -8.33 7.65 5.81
CA LYS A 244 -8.13 9.10 5.72
C LYS A 244 -9.39 9.92 5.97
N GLY A 245 -10.51 9.26 6.32
CA GLY A 245 -11.78 9.93 6.58
C GLY A 245 -12.36 10.66 5.36
N LEU A 246 -12.04 10.23 4.13
CA LEU A 246 -12.47 10.93 2.92
C LEU A 246 -13.98 10.83 2.70
N TYR A 247 -14.65 9.91 3.35
CA TYR A 247 -16.12 9.80 3.39
C TYR A 247 -16.82 11.04 3.96
N ASP A 248 -16.14 11.84 4.79
CA ASP A 248 -16.69 13.11 5.31
C ASP A 248 -16.76 14.22 4.26
N VAL A 249 -15.96 14.11 3.20
CA VAL A 249 -15.76 15.16 2.20
C VAL A 249 -16.02 14.68 0.77
N GLN A 250 -16.36 13.40 0.58
CA GLN A 250 -16.67 12.78 -0.72
C GLN A 250 -18.00 12.03 -0.65
N LYS A 251 -18.81 12.16 -1.72
CA LYS A 251 -20.17 11.63 -1.76
C LYS A 251 -20.26 10.28 -2.47
N TYR A 252 -19.50 10.09 -3.55
CA TYR A 252 -19.55 8.90 -4.39
C TYR A 252 -18.28 8.09 -4.23
N VAL A 253 -18.43 6.78 -4.21
CA VAL A 253 -17.36 5.79 -4.25
C VAL A 253 -17.56 4.91 -5.47
N THR A 254 -16.58 4.88 -6.36
CA THR A 254 -16.74 4.29 -7.70
C THR A 254 -15.70 3.20 -7.93
N ASN A 255 -16.13 1.97 -8.27
CA ASN A 255 -15.23 0.87 -8.57
C ASN A 255 -14.62 1.00 -9.98
N SER A 256 -13.83 2.02 -10.17
CA SER A 256 -13.16 2.22 -11.46
C SER A 256 -12.09 1.16 -11.74
N ASN A 257 -11.49 0.57 -10.70
CA ASN A 257 -10.43 -0.46 -10.78
C ASN A 257 -9.40 -0.12 -11.87
N HIS A 258 -8.98 1.16 -11.90
CA HIS A 258 -8.23 1.69 -13.02
C HIS A 258 -6.74 1.31 -12.98
N VAL A 259 -6.18 1.08 -11.79
CA VAL A 259 -4.80 0.65 -11.56
C VAL A 259 -4.74 -0.17 -10.28
N LEU A 260 -3.98 -1.26 -10.25
CA LEU A 260 -3.67 -1.97 -9.01
C LEU A 260 -2.76 -1.07 -8.13
N TYR A 261 -3.06 -0.97 -6.85
CA TYR A 261 -2.10 -0.39 -5.90
C TYR A 261 -1.01 -1.42 -5.60
N VAL A 262 0.01 -1.47 -6.41
CA VAL A 262 1.19 -2.28 -6.10
C VAL A 262 1.88 -1.70 -4.88
N GLY A 263 2.23 -2.55 -3.92
CA GLY A 263 3.05 -2.23 -2.76
C GLY A 263 4.47 -2.75 -2.94
N CYS A 264 5.47 -1.95 -2.61
CA CYS A 264 6.86 -2.36 -2.56
C CYS A 264 7.48 -2.07 -1.21
N MET A 265 8.37 -2.96 -0.79
CA MET A 265 9.28 -2.75 0.33
C MET A 265 10.72 -2.81 -0.21
N PHE A 266 11.57 -1.91 0.25
CA PHE A 266 12.96 -1.88 -0.16
C PHE A 266 13.88 -1.36 0.94
N MET A 267 15.17 -1.67 0.81
CA MET A 267 16.25 -1.26 1.71
C MET A 267 17.40 -0.63 0.90
N GLY A 268 18.17 0.28 1.50
CA GLY A 268 19.39 0.78 0.88
C GLY A 268 20.44 -0.33 0.68
N THR A 269 21.07 -0.40 -0.50
CA THR A 269 22.11 -1.42 -0.77
C THR A 269 23.33 -1.28 0.13
N GLY A 270 23.59 -0.08 0.67
CA GLY A 270 24.63 0.12 1.67
C GLY A 270 24.37 -0.70 2.93
N ASN A 271 23.21 -0.50 3.57
CA ASN A 271 22.80 -1.25 4.75
C ASN A 271 22.67 -2.75 4.46
N TRP A 272 22.09 -3.12 3.30
CA TRP A 272 22.00 -4.52 2.86
C TRP A 272 23.36 -5.22 2.77
N ASN A 273 24.39 -4.53 2.24
CA ASN A 273 25.70 -5.10 2.04
C ASN A 273 26.52 -5.29 3.34
N GLU A 274 26.15 -4.58 4.41
CA GLU A 274 26.74 -4.75 5.74
C GLU A 274 26.24 -6.00 6.48
N LEU A 275 25.12 -6.59 6.01
CA LEU A 275 24.52 -7.77 6.64
C LEU A 275 25.30 -9.04 6.34
N SER A 276 25.37 -9.96 7.30
CA SER A 276 25.81 -11.33 7.07
C SER A 276 24.87 -12.07 6.10
N SER A 277 25.32 -13.19 5.55
CA SER A 277 24.45 -14.01 4.67
C SER A 277 23.22 -14.54 5.41
N VAL A 278 23.34 -14.80 6.71
CA VAL A 278 22.23 -15.29 7.55
C VAL A 278 21.24 -14.18 7.83
N GLU A 279 21.69 -12.97 8.14
CA GLU A 279 20.80 -11.80 8.34
C GLU A 279 20.04 -11.46 7.06
N ARG A 280 20.71 -11.48 5.90
CA ARG A 280 20.05 -11.30 4.59
C ARG A 280 18.99 -12.35 4.34
N GLN A 281 19.26 -13.60 4.66
CA GLN A 281 18.31 -14.69 4.48
C GLN A 281 17.09 -14.50 5.38
N ILE A 282 17.28 -14.14 6.65
CA ILE A 282 16.19 -13.86 7.60
C ILE A 282 15.26 -12.75 7.07
N ILE A 283 15.86 -11.62 6.64
CA ILE A 283 15.09 -10.48 6.11
C ILE A 283 14.33 -10.88 4.84
N TRP A 284 14.99 -11.62 3.93
CA TRP A 284 14.37 -12.06 2.69
C TRP A 284 13.21 -13.03 2.94
N ASP A 285 13.41 -14.02 3.80
CA ASP A 285 12.39 -15.01 4.13
C ASP A 285 11.20 -14.37 4.87
N ALA A 286 11.46 -13.41 5.76
CA ALA A 286 10.40 -12.63 6.40
C ALA A 286 9.59 -11.81 5.37
N ALA A 287 10.27 -11.17 4.42
CA ALA A 287 9.61 -10.42 3.36
C ALA A 287 8.77 -11.31 2.44
N GLN A 288 9.26 -12.49 2.07
CA GLN A 288 8.52 -13.47 1.27
C GLN A 288 7.29 -14.00 2.01
N GLU A 289 7.43 -14.32 3.28
CA GLU A 289 6.31 -14.83 4.11
C GLU A 289 5.23 -13.78 4.33
N CYS A 290 5.58 -12.49 4.33
CA CYS A 290 4.61 -11.40 4.40
C CYS A 290 3.62 -11.38 3.22
N VAL A 291 4.04 -11.78 2.02
CA VAL A 291 3.22 -11.59 0.79
C VAL A 291 1.84 -12.21 0.92
N PRO A 292 1.68 -13.52 1.15
CA PRO A 292 0.35 -14.13 1.26
C PRO A 292 -0.45 -13.59 2.47
N ILE A 293 0.22 -13.29 3.59
CA ILE A 293 -0.42 -12.78 4.81
C ILE A 293 -1.02 -11.39 4.54
N VAL A 294 -0.26 -10.52 3.88
CA VAL A 294 -0.70 -9.16 3.54
C VAL A 294 -1.80 -9.17 2.48
N GLN A 295 -1.71 -10.06 1.49
CA GLN A 295 -2.76 -10.22 0.47
C GLN A 295 -4.09 -10.68 1.09
N GLU A 296 -4.09 -11.67 1.98
CA GLU A 296 -5.30 -12.11 2.69
C GLU A 296 -5.90 -10.98 3.55
N TYR A 297 -5.04 -10.25 4.26
CA TYR A 297 -5.48 -9.08 5.01
C TYR A 297 -6.07 -8.01 4.09
N THR A 298 -5.42 -7.69 2.98
CA THR A 298 -5.89 -6.71 1.99
C THR A 298 -7.27 -7.05 1.48
N ASP A 299 -7.49 -8.30 1.03
CA ASP A 299 -8.78 -8.73 0.47
C ASP A 299 -9.92 -8.57 1.48
N SER A 300 -9.66 -8.95 2.73
CA SER A 300 -10.62 -8.83 3.82
C SER A 300 -10.88 -7.35 4.17
N TYR A 301 -9.83 -6.57 4.28
CA TYR A 301 -9.88 -5.17 4.71
C TYR A 301 -10.53 -4.27 3.65
N GLU A 302 -10.18 -4.42 2.37
CA GLU A 302 -10.80 -3.68 1.27
C GLU A 302 -12.32 -3.92 1.22
N ASN A 303 -12.76 -5.19 1.31
CA ASN A 303 -14.18 -5.54 1.34
C ASN A 303 -14.90 -4.95 2.56
N GLU A 304 -14.32 -5.05 3.75
CA GLU A 304 -14.89 -4.49 4.97
C GLU A 304 -15.01 -2.97 4.88
N MET A 305 -13.97 -2.29 4.42
CA MET A 305 -13.98 -0.83 4.32
C MET A 305 -14.98 -0.34 3.28
N LEU A 306 -15.10 -0.98 2.12
CA LEU A 306 -16.15 -0.65 1.14
C LEU A 306 -17.55 -0.76 1.76
N GLN A 307 -17.82 -1.85 2.50
CA GLN A 307 -19.12 -2.03 3.16
C GLN A 307 -19.39 -0.95 4.21
N LYS A 308 -18.38 -0.53 4.98
CA LYS A 308 -18.51 0.58 5.92
C LYS A 308 -18.77 1.91 5.22
N LEU A 309 -18.00 2.22 4.16
CA LEU A 309 -18.19 3.46 3.37
C LEU A 309 -19.64 3.59 2.87
N ILE A 310 -20.22 2.49 2.42
CA ILE A 310 -21.60 2.47 1.89
C ILE A 310 -22.62 2.48 3.03
N ASN A 311 -22.53 1.55 3.98
CA ASN A 311 -23.60 1.26 4.93
C ASN A 311 -23.58 2.13 6.19
N GLU A 312 -22.38 2.55 6.65
CA GLU A 312 -22.24 3.34 7.86
C GLU A 312 -22.06 4.83 7.55
N TYR A 313 -21.27 5.15 6.51
CA TYR A 313 -20.97 6.54 6.13
C TYR A 313 -21.84 7.07 5.01
N GLY A 314 -22.66 6.21 4.38
CA GLY A 314 -23.68 6.62 3.42
C GLY A 314 -23.13 7.09 2.08
N MET A 315 -21.91 6.69 1.69
CA MET A 315 -21.38 6.95 0.36
C MET A 315 -22.22 6.21 -0.69
N ILE A 316 -22.41 6.84 -1.83
CA ILE A 316 -23.16 6.26 -2.95
C ILE A 316 -22.18 5.47 -3.83
N TYR A 317 -22.42 4.16 -3.90
CA TYR A 317 -21.61 3.29 -4.76
C TYR A 317 -21.99 3.45 -6.22
N VAL A 318 -21.01 3.63 -7.09
CA VAL A 318 -21.13 3.65 -8.55
C VAL A 318 -20.29 2.52 -9.11
N ASP A 319 -20.92 1.64 -9.85
CA ASP A 319 -20.27 0.50 -10.47
C ASP A 319 -19.97 0.79 -11.95
N PHE A 320 -18.71 0.85 -12.33
CA PHE A 320 -18.28 1.06 -13.70
C PHE A 320 -18.78 -0.03 -14.64
N ASP A 321 -18.87 -1.27 -14.15
CA ASP A 321 -19.27 -2.41 -14.98
C ASP A 321 -20.77 -2.35 -15.31
N GLN A 322 -21.55 -1.53 -14.59
CA GLN A 322 -22.96 -1.23 -14.93
C GLN A 322 -23.11 -0.08 -15.92
N ILE A 323 -22.02 0.61 -16.29
CA ILE A 323 -22.03 1.65 -17.33
C ILE A 323 -21.51 1.04 -18.64
N PRO A 324 -22.39 0.72 -19.61
CA PRO A 324 -21.99 -0.08 -20.77
C PRO A 324 -20.83 0.53 -21.56
N GLY A 325 -19.77 -0.24 -21.75
CA GLY A 325 -18.60 0.12 -22.56
C GLY A 325 -17.70 1.18 -21.96
N LEU A 326 -17.93 1.64 -20.71
CA LEU A 326 -17.15 2.73 -20.12
C LEU A 326 -15.67 2.33 -19.94
N ARG A 327 -15.40 1.14 -19.38
CA ARG A 327 -14.05 0.68 -19.13
C ARG A 327 -13.24 0.53 -20.43
N GLU A 328 -13.83 -0.07 -21.44
CA GLU A 328 -13.22 -0.24 -22.77
C GLU A 328 -12.95 1.11 -23.43
N GLN A 329 -13.92 2.02 -23.38
CA GLN A 329 -13.75 3.38 -23.93
C GLN A 329 -12.59 4.11 -23.26
N LEU A 330 -12.50 4.08 -21.92
CA LEU A 330 -11.44 4.75 -21.19
C LEU A 330 -10.08 4.07 -21.43
N ARG A 331 -10.04 2.74 -21.55
CA ARG A 331 -8.83 2.01 -21.94
C ARG A 331 -8.34 2.48 -23.32
N GLU A 332 -9.22 2.52 -24.34
CA GLU A 332 -8.88 2.99 -25.68
C GLU A 332 -8.41 4.47 -25.68
N GLU A 333 -9.04 5.35 -24.92
CA GLU A 333 -8.68 6.77 -24.84
C GLU A 333 -7.33 7.01 -24.14
N THR A 334 -6.91 6.09 -23.25
CA THR A 334 -5.74 6.31 -22.39
C THR A 334 -4.52 5.47 -22.73
N PHE A 335 -4.70 4.33 -23.43
CA PHE A 335 -3.65 3.33 -23.66
C PHE A 335 -2.43 3.92 -24.36
N ASP A 336 -2.61 4.53 -25.53
CA ASP A 336 -1.48 5.06 -26.31
C ASP A 336 -0.73 6.15 -25.55
N VAL A 337 -1.47 7.05 -24.89
CA VAL A 337 -0.86 8.15 -24.09
C VAL A 337 -0.07 7.59 -22.90
N ALA A 338 -0.61 6.59 -22.20
CA ALA A 338 0.11 5.95 -21.10
C ALA A 338 1.34 5.21 -21.60
N TYR A 339 1.19 4.41 -22.66
CA TYR A 339 2.28 3.65 -23.26
C TYR A 339 3.43 4.58 -23.71
N GLU A 340 3.13 5.62 -24.50
CA GLU A 340 4.13 6.59 -24.98
C GLU A 340 4.81 7.35 -23.84
N SER A 341 4.05 7.73 -22.81
CA SER A 341 4.57 8.44 -21.65
C SER A 341 5.54 7.57 -20.84
N ILE A 342 5.20 6.30 -20.63
CA ILE A 342 6.02 5.36 -19.87
C ILE A 342 7.25 4.96 -20.68
N THR A 343 7.07 4.49 -21.93
CA THR A 343 8.19 4.02 -22.77
C THR A 343 9.15 5.12 -23.13
N GLY A 344 8.66 6.36 -23.27
CA GLY A 344 9.52 7.55 -23.44
C GLY A 344 10.49 7.79 -22.28
N ALA A 345 10.18 7.30 -21.09
CA ALA A 345 11.01 7.44 -19.89
C ALA A 345 11.91 6.23 -19.61
N ILE A 346 11.37 5.00 -19.82
CA ILE A 346 12.06 3.77 -19.39
C ILE A 346 12.50 2.86 -20.56
N GLY A 347 12.12 3.18 -21.80
CA GLY A 347 12.20 2.24 -22.93
C GLY A 347 11.03 1.24 -22.92
N ASN A 348 11.00 0.36 -23.91
CA ASN A 348 9.85 -0.51 -24.12
C ASN A 348 9.91 -1.83 -23.35
N GLU A 349 11.11 -2.35 -23.11
CA GLU A 349 11.34 -3.75 -22.74
C GLU A 349 10.48 -4.25 -21.58
N LEU A 350 10.54 -3.55 -20.45
CA LEU A 350 9.83 -3.96 -19.23
C LEU A 350 8.30 -3.78 -19.37
N LEU A 351 7.84 -2.71 -20.04
CA LEU A 351 6.41 -2.48 -20.25
C LEU A 351 5.83 -3.50 -21.23
N ASP A 352 6.52 -3.76 -22.36
CA ASP A 352 6.08 -4.75 -23.34
C ASP A 352 5.98 -6.16 -22.73
N GLN A 353 6.89 -6.45 -21.79
CA GLN A 353 6.88 -7.70 -21.02
C GLN A 353 5.64 -7.78 -20.12
N LEU A 354 5.36 -6.74 -19.31
CA LEU A 354 4.14 -6.71 -18.48
C LEU A 354 2.88 -6.82 -19.35
N LEU A 355 2.80 -6.07 -20.45
CA LEU A 355 1.65 -6.11 -21.35
C LEU A 355 1.46 -7.49 -21.97
N THR A 356 2.55 -8.18 -22.30
CA THR A 356 2.48 -9.54 -22.85
C THR A 356 1.94 -10.54 -21.82
N VAL A 357 2.45 -10.48 -20.58
CA VAL A 357 1.97 -11.32 -19.46
C VAL A 357 0.51 -11.02 -19.13
N ALA A 358 0.13 -9.74 -19.14
CA ALA A 358 -1.24 -9.29 -18.91
C ALA A 358 -2.22 -9.60 -20.08
N GLY A 359 -1.75 -10.22 -21.18
CA GLY A 359 -2.59 -10.58 -22.32
C GLY A 359 -2.84 -9.45 -23.33
N TYR A 360 -2.11 -8.35 -23.26
CA TYR A 360 -2.23 -7.18 -24.13
C TYR A 360 -1.11 -7.06 -25.17
N GLY A 361 -0.38 -8.15 -25.44
CA GLY A 361 0.70 -8.16 -26.43
C GLY A 361 0.31 -7.66 -27.81
N ASP A 362 -0.94 -7.90 -28.25
CA ASP A 362 -1.47 -7.44 -29.53
C ASP A 362 -1.70 -5.91 -29.58
N MET A 363 -1.76 -5.23 -28.44
CA MET A 363 -1.93 -3.77 -28.35
C MET A 363 -0.60 -3.01 -28.34
N ILE A 364 0.53 -3.71 -28.23
CA ILE A 364 1.86 -3.09 -28.23
C ILE A 364 2.11 -2.42 -29.59
N PRO A 365 2.39 -1.11 -29.66
CA PRO A 365 2.72 -0.41 -30.89
C PRO A 365 3.95 -1.00 -31.58
N GLN A 366 3.89 -1.19 -32.91
CA GLN A 366 4.96 -1.80 -33.71
C GLN A 366 6.02 -0.76 -34.15
#